data_2b61960830a7808d569567393209a6b5
#
_entry.id   2b61960830a7808d569567393209a6b5
#
_cell.length_a   1.000
_cell.length_b   1.000
_cell.length_c   1.000
_cell.angle_alpha   90.00
_cell.angle_beta   90.00
_cell.angle_gamma   90.00
#
_symmetry.space_group_name_H-M   'P 1'
#
loop_
_entity.id
_entity.type
_entity.pdbx_description
1 polymer ?
#
loop_
_entity_poly.entity_id
_entity_poly.type
_entity_poly.pdbx_seq_one_letter_code
_entity_poly.pdbx_strand_id
1 'polypeptide(L)'
;YDHFGSSDSEDLLNRIRFMVQGLNCKFIFLDHISIVISGISEGDERRLIDNTMTNLRKLVEEINCGMFVVSHLKRVDSKTGHEDGLQTSLSHLRGSHSLAQLSDAVIGFERNQQSETENNIMTARVLKNRFTGDTGVACDLIWNKDTGRLVEGNFDE
;
A
#
# COMPACT_ATOMS: atom_id res chain seq x y z
N TYR A 1 10.25 -11.28 8.28
CA TYR A 1 11.28 -10.50 8.95
C TYR A 1 10.64 -9.28 9.60
N ASP A 2 10.70 -9.19 10.91
CA ASP A 2 10.15 -8.09 11.69
C ASP A 2 11.27 -7.09 11.99
N HIS A 3 11.01 -5.80 11.74
CA HIS A 3 11.91 -4.73 12.05
C HIS A 3 11.17 -3.67 12.88
N PHE A 4 11.64 -3.48 14.12
CA PHE A 4 11.09 -2.48 15.03
C PHE A 4 12.06 -1.28 15.10
N GLY A 5 11.70 -0.19 14.44
CA GLY A 5 12.44 1.07 14.41
C GLY A 5 12.63 1.65 13.03
N SER A 6 13.31 2.81 12.93
CA SER A 6 13.66 3.39 11.64
C SER A 6 14.75 2.57 10.98
N SER A 7 14.57 2.28 9.68
CA SER A 7 15.58 1.62 8.85
C SER A 7 16.14 2.62 7.85
N ASP A 8 17.46 2.64 7.70
CA ASP A 8 18.07 3.36 6.59
C ASP A 8 17.60 2.73 5.27
N SER A 9 17.36 3.56 4.27
CA SER A 9 16.90 3.10 2.95
C SER A 9 17.90 2.12 2.30
N GLU A 10 19.19 2.28 2.54
CA GLU A 10 20.22 1.38 2.01
C GLU A 10 20.19 0.00 2.69
N ASP A 11 20.00 -0.04 4.01
CA ASP A 11 19.84 -1.28 4.75
C ASP A 11 18.60 -2.06 4.27
N LEU A 12 17.47 -1.37 4.04
CA LEU A 12 16.28 -1.98 3.47
C LEU A 12 16.55 -2.62 2.11
N LEU A 13 17.22 -1.92 1.19
CA LEU A 13 17.53 -2.43 -0.14
C LEU A 13 18.44 -3.67 -0.08
N ASN A 14 19.45 -3.66 0.79
CA ASN A 14 20.35 -4.79 0.98
C ASN A 14 19.63 -6.02 1.54
N ARG A 15 18.69 -5.83 2.46
CA ARG A 15 17.84 -6.90 2.99
C ARG A 15 16.95 -7.51 1.90
N ILE A 16 16.34 -6.68 1.06
CA ILE A 16 15.52 -7.15 -0.07
C ILE A 16 16.38 -7.96 -1.05
N ARG A 17 17.58 -7.48 -1.39
CA ARG A 17 18.53 -8.26 -2.24
C ARG A 17 18.81 -9.62 -1.64
N PHE A 18 19.12 -9.67 -0.36
CA PHE A 18 19.39 -10.93 0.33
C PHE A 18 18.18 -11.88 0.29
N MET A 19 16.97 -11.39 0.54
CA MET A 19 15.77 -12.22 0.48
C MET A 19 15.55 -12.80 -0.93
N VAL A 20 15.74 -12.01 -1.98
CA VAL A 20 15.52 -12.47 -3.34
C VAL A 20 16.68 -13.37 -3.83
N GLN A 21 17.91 -12.93 -3.69
CA GLN A 21 19.08 -13.65 -4.24
C GLN A 21 19.56 -14.78 -3.32
N GLY A 22 19.55 -14.56 -2.01
CA GLY A 22 20.01 -15.55 -1.02
C GLY A 22 18.95 -16.57 -0.61
N LEU A 23 17.69 -16.13 -0.44
CA LEU A 23 16.57 -16.98 -0.02
C LEU A 23 15.60 -17.36 -1.13
N ASN A 24 15.86 -16.90 -2.36
CA ASN A 24 15.03 -17.17 -3.55
C ASN A 24 13.55 -16.72 -3.42
N CYS A 25 13.30 -15.65 -2.67
CA CYS A 25 11.97 -15.06 -2.56
C CYS A 25 11.55 -14.44 -3.90
N LYS A 26 10.36 -14.78 -4.38
CA LYS A 26 9.82 -14.23 -5.65
C LYS A 26 8.98 -12.99 -5.45
N PHE A 27 8.41 -12.82 -4.26
CA PHE A 27 7.56 -11.70 -3.88
C PHE A 27 8.04 -11.11 -2.56
N ILE A 28 8.06 -9.79 -2.50
CA ILE A 28 8.39 -9.02 -1.29
C ILE A 28 7.16 -8.17 -0.91
N PHE A 29 6.80 -8.20 0.35
CA PHE A 29 5.78 -7.35 0.94
C PHE A 29 6.46 -6.38 1.91
N LEU A 30 6.36 -5.09 1.62
CA LEU A 30 6.88 -4.01 2.49
C LEU A 30 5.70 -3.33 3.20
N ASP A 31 5.53 -3.62 4.46
CA ASP A 31 4.52 -3.00 5.32
C ASP A 31 5.22 -2.21 6.42
N HIS A 32 5.21 -0.90 6.33
CA HIS A 32 4.79 0.01 5.29
C HIS A 32 5.95 0.94 4.87
N ILE A 33 5.81 1.66 3.75
CA ILE A 33 6.90 2.49 3.20
C ILE A 33 7.40 3.55 4.19
N SER A 34 6.55 4.04 5.08
CA SER A 34 6.91 5.06 6.08
C SER A 34 7.92 4.57 7.13
N ILE A 35 8.29 3.27 7.13
CA ILE A 35 9.32 2.75 8.05
C ILE A 35 10.68 3.42 7.84
N VAL A 36 10.96 3.87 6.60
CA VAL A 36 12.23 4.52 6.25
C VAL A 36 12.26 6.01 6.64
N ILE A 37 11.14 6.59 7.06
CA ILE A 37 11.00 8.02 7.35
C ILE A 37 10.71 8.32 8.82
N SER A 38 10.66 7.30 9.68
CA SER A 38 10.36 7.49 11.09
C SER A 38 11.44 8.33 11.78
N GLY A 39 11.01 9.47 12.36
CA GLY A 39 11.90 10.39 13.10
C GLY A 39 12.47 11.56 12.29
N ILE A 40 11.98 11.79 11.07
CA ILE A 40 12.45 12.85 10.17
C ILE A 40 11.40 13.98 10.09
N SER A 41 11.85 15.23 9.84
CA SER A 41 10.97 16.38 9.66
C SER A 41 10.14 16.26 8.37
N GLU A 42 8.92 16.83 8.36
CA GLU A 42 7.96 16.71 7.24
C GLU A 42 8.53 17.12 5.86
N GLY A 43 9.41 18.11 5.81
CA GLY A 43 10.02 18.56 4.54
C GLY A 43 10.95 17.51 3.91
N ASP A 44 11.62 16.73 4.73
CA ASP A 44 12.53 15.69 4.30
C ASP A 44 11.82 14.35 4.05
N GLU A 45 10.65 14.13 4.70
CA GLU A 45 9.82 12.93 4.55
C GLU A 45 9.48 12.66 3.09
N ARG A 46 8.96 13.66 2.38
CA ARG A 46 8.55 13.51 0.97
C ARG A 46 9.71 13.14 0.07
N ARG A 47 10.84 13.83 0.24
CA ARG A 47 12.06 13.59 -0.55
C ARG A 47 12.61 12.19 -0.30
N LEU A 48 12.54 11.74 0.95
CA LEU A 48 13.02 10.40 1.30
C LEU A 48 12.13 9.31 0.70
N ILE A 49 10.80 9.48 0.74
CA ILE A 49 9.87 8.57 0.06
C ILE A 49 10.15 8.53 -1.45
N ASP A 50 10.35 9.68 -2.10
CA ASP A 50 10.66 9.76 -3.53
C ASP A 50 11.93 8.98 -3.88
N ASN A 51 13.00 9.18 -3.11
CA ASN A 51 14.26 8.49 -3.30
C ASN A 51 14.11 6.99 -3.05
N THR A 52 13.43 6.61 -1.97
CA THR A 52 13.20 5.20 -1.63
C THR A 52 12.40 4.49 -2.71
N MET A 53 11.29 5.07 -3.17
CA MET A 53 10.50 4.51 -4.26
C MET A 53 11.29 4.36 -5.56
N THR A 54 12.12 5.35 -5.90
CA THR A 54 13.00 5.28 -7.07
C THR A 54 14.01 4.14 -6.94
N ASN A 55 14.60 3.96 -5.77
CA ASN A 55 15.57 2.90 -5.52
C ASN A 55 14.89 1.52 -5.48
N LEU A 56 13.70 1.41 -4.88
CA LEU A 56 12.91 0.17 -4.90
C LEU A 56 12.53 -0.21 -6.33
N ARG A 57 12.11 0.74 -7.18
CA ARG A 57 11.78 0.47 -8.57
C ARG A 57 12.97 -0.08 -9.35
N LYS A 58 14.16 0.56 -9.22
CA LYS A 58 15.39 0.07 -9.83
C LYS A 58 15.76 -1.32 -9.34
N LEU A 59 15.66 -1.54 -8.03
CA LEU A 59 15.98 -2.83 -7.43
C LEU A 59 15.07 -3.94 -7.96
N VAL A 60 13.76 -3.73 -8.03
CA VAL A 60 12.79 -4.71 -8.55
C VAL A 60 13.12 -5.11 -9.99
N GLU A 61 13.50 -4.15 -10.83
CA GLU A 61 13.92 -4.41 -12.20
C GLU A 61 15.26 -5.17 -12.26
N GLU A 62 16.22 -4.81 -11.42
CA GLU A 62 17.55 -5.44 -11.33
C GLU A 62 17.45 -6.92 -10.90
N ILE A 63 16.67 -7.21 -9.86
CA ILE A 63 16.61 -8.55 -9.27
C ILE A 63 15.39 -9.39 -9.72
N ASN A 64 14.54 -8.83 -10.57
CA ASN A 64 13.36 -9.48 -11.16
C ASN A 64 12.43 -10.16 -10.14
N CYS A 65 11.88 -9.38 -9.20
CA CYS A 65 10.92 -9.83 -8.21
C CYS A 65 9.61 -9.06 -8.26
N GLY A 66 8.52 -9.64 -7.76
CA GLY A 66 7.28 -8.93 -7.48
C GLY A 66 7.39 -8.16 -6.15
N MET A 67 6.90 -6.92 -6.11
CA MET A 67 6.91 -6.13 -4.88
C MET A 67 5.54 -5.51 -4.59
N PHE A 68 5.09 -5.69 -3.36
CA PHE A 68 3.89 -5.08 -2.80
C PHE A 68 4.32 -4.10 -1.70
N VAL A 69 3.92 -2.85 -1.86
CA VAL A 69 4.26 -1.78 -0.91
C VAL A 69 2.98 -1.24 -0.28
N VAL A 70 2.88 -1.33 1.03
CA VAL A 70 1.77 -0.73 1.78
C VAL A 70 2.09 0.74 2.05
N SER A 71 1.12 1.59 1.79
CA SER A 71 1.18 3.02 2.09
C SER A 71 -0.07 3.46 2.83
N HIS A 72 0.12 4.27 3.86
CA HIS A 72 -1.00 4.90 4.54
C HIS A 72 -1.61 6.01 3.69
N LEU A 73 -2.90 6.25 3.91
CA LEU A 73 -3.60 7.40 3.37
C LEU A 73 -3.35 8.63 4.26
N LYS A 74 -3.24 9.80 3.65
CA LYS A 74 -3.25 11.07 4.38
C LYS A 74 -4.67 11.36 4.89
N ARG A 75 -4.76 12.06 5.99
CA ARG A 75 -6.04 12.63 6.44
C ARG A 75 -6.55 13.60 5.37
N VAL A 76 -7.84 13.50 5.09
CA VAL A 76 -8.52 14.41 4.16
C VAL A 76 -9.26 15.47 4.97
N ASP A 77 -9.22 16.70 4.47
CA ASP A 77 -9.99 17.82 5.04
C ASP A 77 -11.42 17.77 4.47
N SER A 78 -12.19 16.78 4.91
CA SER A 78 -13.58 16.59 4.52
C SER A 78 -14.43 16.21 5.73
N LYS A 79 -15.76 16.36 5.61
CA LYS A 79 -16.71 15.96 6.66
C LYS A 79 -16.74 14.45 6.88
N THR A 80 -16.36 13.69 5.86
CA THR A 80 -16.32 12.22 5.87
C THR A 80 -14.87 11.78 5.81
N GLY A 81 -14.42 11.00 6.79
CA GLY A 81 -13.08 10.43 6.86
C GLY A 81 -12.97 9.09 6.13
N HIS A 82 -11.76 8.54 6.04
CA HIS A 82 -11.57 7.20 5.50
C HIS A 82 -12.22 6.13 6.39
N GLU A 83 -12.31 6.39 7.68
CA GLU A 83 -13.02 5.57 8.67
C GLU A 83 -14.54 5.50 8.45
N ASP A 84 -15.09 6.49 7.75
CA ASP A 84 -16.51 6.57 7.39
C ASP A 84 -16.79 6.03 5.97
N GLY A 85 -15.81 5.35 5.35
CA GLY A 85 -15.94 4.78 4.01
C GLY A 85 -15.70 5.75 2.86
N LEU A 86 -14.96 6.86 3.10
CA LEU A 86 -14.61 7.77 2.01
C LEU A 86 -13.87 7.03 0.90
N GLN A 87 -14.35 7.20 -0.33
CA GLN A 87 -13.73 6.64 -1.52
C GLN A 87 -12.25 7.09 -1.65
N THR A 88 -11.37 6.12 -1.86
CA THR A 88 -9.94 6.36 -2.04
C THR A 88 -9.61 6.94 -3.41
N SER A 89 -8.53 7.71 -3.48
CA SER A 89 -7.97 8.23 -4.72
C SER A 89 -6.44 8.29 -4.66
N LEU A 90 -5.78 8.41 -5.80
CA LEU A 90 -4.32 8.57 -5.87
C LEU A 90 -3.83 9.80 -5.11
N SER A 91 -4.65 10.84 -5.01
CA SER A 91 -4.33 12.05 -4.26
C SER A 91 -4.33 11.87 -2.74
N HIS A 92 -4.92 10.77 -2.25
CA HIS A 92 -4.96 10.43 -0.83
C HIS A 92 -3.72 9.66 -0.35
N LEU A 93 -2.83 9.23 -1.25
CA LEU A 93 -1.58 8.60 -0.85
C LEU A 93 -0.74 9.56 0.01
N ARG A 94 -0.31 9.07 1.18
CA ARG A 94 0.52 9.85 2.09
C ARG A 94 1.95 9.89 1.57
N GLY A 95 2.52 11.09 1.54
CA GLY A 95 3.92 11.35 1.30
C GLY A 95 4.19 11.89 -0.09
N SER A 96 4.09 11.11 -1.16
CA SER A 96 4.59 11.56 -2.46
C SER A 96 3.80 11.05 -3.66
N HIS A 97 3.82 11.83 -4.73
CA HIS A 97 3.32 11.43 -6.05
C HIS A 97 4.12 10.26 -6.66
N SER A 98 5.36 10.04 -6.21
CA SER A 98 6.20 8.93 -6.68
C SER A 98 5.57 7.56 -6.40
N LEU A 99 4.83 7.42 -5.30
CA LEU A 99 4.06 6.20 -4.99
C LEU A 99 3.11 5.84 -6.14
N ALA A 100 2.34 6.81 -6.62
CA ALA A 100 1.44 6.59 -7.75
C ALA A 100 2.18 6.46 -9.08
N GLN A 101 3.24 7.24 -9.31
CA GLN A 101 3.95 7.29 -10.58
C GLN A 101 4.74 6.02 -10.86
N LEU A 102 5.48 5.51 -9.87
CA LEU A 102 6.42 4.40 -10.01
C LEU A 102 5.76 3.02 -9.85
N SER A 103 4.57 2.94 -9.25
CA SER A 103 3.81 1.69 -9.15
C SER A 103 3.18 1.32 -10.50
N ASP A 104 3.14 0.04 -10.82
CA ASP A 104 2.44 -0.49 -12.00
C ASP A 104 0.93 -0.57 -11.76
N ALA A 105 0.53 -0.92 -10.53
CA ALA A 105 -0.85 -0.90 -10.08
C ALA A 105 -0.95 -0.24 -8.70
N VAL A 106 -2.09 0.39 -8.42
CA VAL A 106 -2.42 0.93 -7.10
C VAL A 106 -3.82 0.48 -6.75
N ILE A 107 -3.95 -0.17 -5.60
CA ILE A 107 -5.22 -0.67 -5.07
C ILE A 107 -5.50 0.06 -3.75
N GLY A 108 -6.64 0.71 -3.66
CA GLY A 108 -7.16 1.29 -2.43
C GLY A 108 -8.12 0.31 -1.75
N PHE A 109 -8.08 0.29 -0.43
CA PHE A 109 -9.02 -0.46 0.39
C PHE A 109 -9.87 0.53 1.19
N GLU A 110 -11.17 0.42 1.05
CA GLU A 110 -12.18 1.31 1.63
C GLU A 110 -13.06 0.52 2.60
N ARG A 111 -13.34 1.09 3.78
CA ARG A 111 -14.21 0.45 4.76
C ARG A 111 -14.92 1.51 5.58
N ASN A 112 -16.24 1.38 5.72
CA ASN A 112 -16.99 2.18 6.66
C ASN A 112 -17.01 1.48 8.04
N GLN A 113 -16.09 1.88 8.91
CA GLN A 113 -15.96 1.29 10.25
C GLN A 113 -17.08 1.73 11.19
N GLN A 114 -17.79 2.83 10.87
CA GLN A 114 -18.86 3.40 11.68
C GLN A 114 -20.24 2.85 11.30
N SER A 115 -20.35 2.12 10.18
CA SER A 115 -21.61 1.50 9.78
C SER A 115 -22.03 0.42 10.79
N GLU A 116 -23.30 0.40 11.16
CA GLU A 116 -23.86 -0.64 12.03
C GLU A 116 -24.04 -1.99 11.31
N THR A 117 -24.23 -1.96 10.00
CA THR A 117 -24.57 -3.14 9.19
C THR A 117 -23.44 -3.61 8.29
N GLU A 118 -22.56 -2.70 7.83
CA GLU A 118 -21.55 -2.96 6.78
C GLU A 118 -20.11 -2.76 7.28
N ASN A 119 -19.90 -2.67 8.60
CA ASN A 119 -18.58 -2.44 9.17
C ASN A 119 -17.57 -3.58 8.96
N ASN A 120 -18.02 -4.72 8.47
CA ASN A 120 -17.19 -5.86 8.10
C ASN A 120 -16.92 -5.96 6.59
N ILE A 121 -17.49 -5.06 5.77
CA ILE A 121 -17.30 -5.02 4.32
C ILE A 121 -16.16 -4.08 3.99
N MET A 122 -15.25 -4.53 3.13
CA MET A 122 -14.12 -3.75 2.61
C MET A 122 -14.13 -3.79 1.08
N THR A 123 -14.26 -2.63 0.45
CA THR A 123 -14.19 -2.49 -1.00
C THR A 123 -12.74 -2.37 -1.45
N ALA A 124 -12.32 -3.24 -2.35
CA ALA A 124 -11.05 -3.14 -3.07
C ALA A 124 -11.29 -2.36 -4.37
N ARG A 125 -10.55 -1.26 -4.53
CA ARG A 125 -10.66 -0.37 -5.70
C ARG A 125 -9.33 -0.26 -6.43
N VAL A 126 -9.33 -0.51 -7.74
CA VAL A 126 -8.18 -0.24 -8.61
C VAL A 126 -8.14 1.26 -8.88
N LEU A 127 -7.11 1.94 -8.36
CA LEU A 127 -6.86 3.37 -8.57
C LEU A 127 -5.95 3.62 -9.77
N LYS A 128 -5.11 2.65 -10.11
CA LYS A 128 -4.21 2.68 -11.26
C LYS A 128 -3.94 1.27 -11.73
N ASN A 129 -3.94 1.09 -13.03
CA ASN A 129 -3.45 -0.11 -13.69
C ASN A 129 -2.68 0.32 -14.96
N ARG A 130 -1.35 0.19 -14.95
CA ARG A 130 -0.50 0.60 -16.07
C ARG A 130 -0.71 -0.26 -17.31
N PHE A 131 -1.09 -1.52 -17.12
CA PHE A 131 -1.14 -2.49 -18.21
C PHE A 131 -2.41 -2.39 -19.04
N THR A 132 -3.57 -2.17 -18.39
CA THR A 132 -4.86 -2.10 -19.07
C THR A 132 -5.46 -0.70 -19.07
N GLY A 133 -5.09 0.15 -18.11
CA GLY A 133 -5.70 1.45 -17.89
C GLY A 133 -7.02 1.39 -17.10
N ASP A 134 -7.55 0.19 -16.84
CA ASP A 134 -8.82 0.02 -16.14
C ASP A 134 -8.70 0.44 -14.67
N THR A 135 -9.74 1.13 -14.21
CA THR A 135 -9.88 1.57 -12.81
C THR A 135 -11.32 1.38 -12.36
N GLY A 136 -11.54 1.37 -11.05
CA GLY A 136 -12.88 1.19 -10.47
C GLY A 136 -12.89 0.14 -9.37
N VAL A 137 -14.09 -0.23 -8.92
CA VAL A 137 -14.27 -1.30 -7.92
C VAL A 137 -13.85 -2.63 -8.54
N ALA A 138 -13.00 -3.36 -7.85
CA ALA A 138 -12.58 -4.70 -8.24
C ALA A 138 -13.46 -5.76 -7.58
N CYS A 139 -13.63 -5.69 -6.27
CA CYS A 139 -14.49 -6.58 -5.51
C CYS A 139 -14.76 -5.99 -4.12
N ASP A 140 -15.75 -6.55 -3.46
CA ASP A 140 -15.96 -6.37 -2.03
C ASP A 140 -15.49 -7.61 -1.28
N LEU A 141 -14.87 -7.39 -0.13
CA LEU A 141 -14.34 -8.41 0.75
C LEU A 141 -15.06 -8.33 2.10
N ILE A 142 -15.48 -9.48 2.61
CA ILE A 142 -16.15 -9.58 3.90
C ILE A 142 -15.17 -10.11 4.94
N TRP A 143 -15.02 -9.38 6.04
CA TRP A 143 -14.24 -9.83 7.17
C TRP A 143 -15.02 -10.86 7.99
N ASN A 144 -14.50 -12.07 8.05
CA ASN A 144 -15.02 -13.13 8.91
C ASN A 144 -14.29 -13.11 10.26
N LYS A 145 -15.04 -12.76 11.32
CA LYS A 145 -14.49 -12.62 12.68
C LYS A 145 -14.03 -13.95 13.29
N ASP A 146 -14.68 -15.05 12.93
CA ASP A 146 -14.39 -16.36 13.51
C ASP A 146 -13.08 -16.96 12.95
N THR A 147 -12.80 -16.67 11.69
CA THR A 147 -11.61 -17.20 11.00
C THR A 147 -10.47 -16.20 10.89
N GLY A 148 -10.72 -14.91 11.13
CA GLY A 148 -9.78 -13.83 10.91
C GLY A 148 -9.38 -13.65 9.44
N ARG A 149 -10.27 -13.98 8.49
CA ARG A 149 -10.00 -13.93 7.06
C ARG A 149 -10.94 -12.98 6.35
N LEU A 150 -10.45 -12.40 5.26
CA LEU A 150 -11.25 -11.75 4.24
C LEU A 150 -11.69 -12.79 3.23
N VAL A 151 -12.97 -12.80 2.90
CA VAL A 151 -13.56 -13.64 1.85
C VAL A 151 -14.24 -12.74 0.83
N GLU A 152 -14.27 -13.16 -0.42
CA GLU A 152 -14.98 -12.40 -1.47
C GLU A 152 -16.48 -12.36 -1.16
N GLY A 153 -17.05 -11.15 -1.19
CA GLY A 153 -18.49 -10.96 -1.02
C GLY A 153 -19.21 -11.29 -2.32
N ASN A 154 -20.00 -12.33 -2.33
CA ASN A 154 -20.99 -12.54 -3.39
C ASN A 154 -22.23 -11.70 -3.00
N PHE A 155 -22.31 -10.49 -3.53
CA PHE A 155 -23.56 -9.75 -3.54
C PHE A 155 -24.30 -10.25 -4.78
N ASP A 156 -25.23 -11.22 -4.57
CA ASP A 156 -26.19 -11.59 -5.63
C ASP A 156 -26.93 -10.32 -6.06
N GLU A 157 -26.86 -10.01 -7.35
CA GLU A 157 -27.59 -8.91 -7.99
C GLU A 157 -29.11 -9.07 -7.85
#